data_ea567c62a8a54ef2606c57290cf3c9e1
#
_entry.id   ea567c62a8a54ef2606c57290cf3c9e1
#
_cell.length_a   1.000
_cell.length_b   1.000
_cell.length_c   1.000
_cell.angle_alpha   90.00
_cell.angle_beta   90.00
_cell.angle_gamma   90.00
#
_symmetry.space_group_name_H-M   'P 1'
#
loop_
_entity.id
_entity.type
_entity.pdbx_description
1 polymer ?
#
loop_
_entity_poly.entity_id
_entity_poly.type
_entity_poly.pdbx_seq_one_letter_code
_entity_poly.pdbx_strand_id
1 'polypeptide(L)'
;MDLETSLPLLYPLRYHIDHLAFRSLSTQSASLQSVKFFYEFWRQKYGVSFCYSFYSSDHNPDIAVGEMPAFWMYLENGHNVQSNVLSLTRVTKANSLTHTVRVRAVIHFISFLINTYISPAYRDDSPKALSLLASRLHTRLQLCRENYRTLTSNKFSQHSHSSQGFQSLSGAMVLSLYGIITPSSAQKHNPLNPFPSGHLQFRNFLIIRLLLNYGLRTGELLLLECSSIKPNLKGDKFSLIVTTVD
;
A
#
# COMPACT_ATOMS: atom_id res chain seq x y z
N MET A 1 -7.18 13.13 9.78
CA MET A 1 -8.06 14.03 10.55
C MET A 1 -7.19 14.88 11.44
N ASP A 2 -7.55 16.12 11.62
CA ASP A 2 -6.96 16.99 12.64
C ASP A 2 -7.38 16.48 14.03
N LEU A 3 -6.40 16.40 14.96
CA LEU A 3 -6.66 15.83 16.28
C LEU A 3 -7.52 16.75 17.18
N GLU A 4 -7.52 18.05 16.92
CA GLU A 4 -8.24 19.04 17.74
C GLU A 4 -9.66 19.28 17.23
N THR A 5 -9.83 19.36 15.91
CA THR A 5 -11.11 19.70 15.29
C THR A 5 -11.89 18.48 14.81
N SER A 6 -11.26 17.31 14.75
CA SER A 6 -11.80 16.09 14.13
C SER A 6 -12.21 16.26 12.65
N LEU A 7 -11.83 17.36 12.02
CA LEU A 7 -12.10 17.62 10.61
C LEU A 7 -11.07 16.94 9.71
N PRO A 8 -11.45 16.57 8.48
CA PRO A 8 -10.49 16.10 7.49
C PRO A 8 -9.43 17.16 7.18
N LEU A 9 -8.18 16.75 7.04
CA LEU A 9 -7.10 17.64 6.60
C LEU A 9 -7.34 18.05 5.14
N LEU A 10 -7.29 19.34 4.85
CA LEU A 10 -7.70 19.93 3.56
C LEU A 10 -6.96 19.30 2.35
N TYR A 11 -5.63 19.27 2.37
CA TYR A 11 -4.86 18.82 1.21
C TYR A 11 -4.95 17.29 0.98
N PRO A 12 -4.91 16.42 2.02
CA PRO A 12 -5.19 15.01 1.83
C PRO A 12 -6.61 14.72 1.38
N LEU A 13 -7.60 15.47 1.85
CA LEU A 13 -8.99 15.34 1.40
C LEU A 13 -9.11 15.70 -0.08
N ARG A 14 -8.56 16.83 -0.50
CA ARG A 14 -8.56 17.23 -1.91
C ARG A 14 -7.81 16.24 -2.80
N TYR A 15 -6.65 15.76 -2.35
CA TYR A 15 -5.91 14.71 -3.05
C TYR A 15 -6.73 13.42 -3.20
N HIS A 16 -7.49 13.05 -2.17
CA HIS A 16 -8.38 11.90 -2.23
C HIS A 16 -9.46 12.09 -3.30
N ILE A 17 -10.16 13.23 -3.28
CA ILE A 17 -11.27 13.53 -4.20
C ILE A 17 -10.77 13.64 -5.64
N ASP A 18 -9.70 14.41 -5.87
CA ASP A 18 -9.26 14.79 -7.21
C ASP A 18 -8.39 13.69 -7.88
N HIS A 19 -7.73 12.82 -7.09
CA HIS A 19 -6.73 11.90 -7.62
C HIS A 19 -6.91 10.44 -7.23
N LEU A 20 -7.44 10.14 -6.05
CA LEU A 20 -7.57 8.76 -5.56
C LEU A 20 -8.98 8.17 -5.73
N ALA A 21 -10.02 8.98 -5.93
CA ALA A 21 -11.42 8.54 -5.93
C ALA A 21 -11.69 7.39 -6.92
N PHE A 22 -10.97 7.36 -8.04
CA PHE A 22 -11.11 6.33 -9.09
C PHE A 22 -10.20 5.10 -8.88
N ARG A 23 -9.45 5.04 -7.78
CA ARG A 23 -8.59 3.91 -7.44
C ARG A 23 -9.32 2.91 -6.55
N SER A 24 -8.83 1.66 -6.48
CA SER A 24 -9.37 0.67 -5.56
C SER A 24 -9.28 1.16 -4.10
N LEU A 25 -10.21 0.76 -3.24
CA LEU A 25 -10.24 1.13 -1.81
C LEU A 25 -8.93 0.77 -1.09
N SER A 26 -8.31 -0.36 -1.47
CA SER A 26 -7.01 -0.78 -0.95
C SER A 26 -5.91 0.23 -1.31
N THR A 27 -5.88 0.71 -2.56
CA THR A 27 -4.92 1.73 -3.03
C THR A 27 -5.15 3.07 -2.35
N GLN A 28 -6.41 3.49 -2.22
CA GLN A 28 -6.79 4.72 -1.50
C GLN A 28 -6.28 4.68 -0.05
N SER A 29 -6.61 3.60 0.67
CA SER A 29 -6.20 3.40 2.06
C SER A 29 -4.69 3.40 2.23
N ALA A 30 -3.96 2.65 1.39
CA ALA A 30 -2.49 2.58 1.45
C ALA A 30 -1.83 3.94 1.17
N SER A 31 -2.37 4.71 0.20
CA SER A 31 -1.87 6.04 -0.14
C SER A 31 -2.12 7.03 0.99
N LEU A 32 -3.34 7.09 1.53
CA LEU A 32 -3.68 7.98 2.64
C LEU A 32 -2.91 7.62 3.92
N GLN A 33 -2.71 6.34 4.19
CA GLN A 33 -1.86 5.90 5.30
C GLN A 33 -0.41 6.38 5.14
N SER A 34 0.11 6.38 3.93
CA SER A 34 1.46 6.89 3.65
C SER A 34 1.55 8.40 3.83
N VAL A 35 0.54 9.14 3.36
CA VAL A 35 0.43 10.59 3.60
C VAL A 35 0.31 10.90 5.10
N LYS A 36 -0.42 10.07 5.88
CA LYS A 36 -0.49 10.19 7.34
C LYS A 36 0.91 10.15 7.96
N PHE A 37 1.77 9.19 7.59
CA PHE A 37 3.16 9.14 8.10
C PHE A 37 3.96 10.39 7.75
N PHE A 38 3.75 10.99 6.58
CA PHE A 38 4.40 12.25 6.21
C PHE A 38 3.93 13.42 7.09
N TYR A 39 2.65 13.48 7.44
CA TYR A 39 2.10 14.48 8.36
C TYR A 39 2.61 14.30 9.80
N GLU A 40 2.73 13.06 10.27
CA GLU A 40 3.32 12.72 11.57
C GLU A 40 4.79 13.14 11.64
N PHE A 41 5.58 12.81 10.61
CA PHE A 41 6.96 13.28 10.46
C PHE A 41 7.04 14.80 10.53
N TRP A 42 6.20 15.49 9.76
CA TRP A 42 6.19 16.96 9.71
C TRP A 42 5.90 17.57 11.09
N ARG A 43 4.86 17.05 11.76
CA ARG A 43 4.48 17.51 13.10
C ARG A 43 5.59 17.25 14.12
N GLN A 44 6.25 16.12 14.08
CA GLN A 44 7.37 15.81 14.97
C GLN A 44 8.58 16.75 14.73
N LYS A 45 8.84 17.09 13.48
CA LYS A 45 9.98 17.93 13.11
C LYS A 45 9.75 19.41 13.38
N TYR A 46 8.56 19.91 13.06
CA TYR A 46 8.26 21.33 13.06
C TYR A 46 7.29 21.78 14.16
N GLY A 47 6.69 20.87 14.89
CA GLY A 47 5.71 21.16 15.94
C GLY A 47 4.32 21.58 15.42
N VAL A 48 4.16 21.77 14.10
CA VAL A 48 2.93 22.23 13.45
C VAL A 48 2.50 21.25 12.36
N SER A 49 1.22 21.34 11.95
CA SER A 49 0.73 20.49 10.85
C SER A 49 1.32 20.90 9.50
N PHE A 50 1.45 19.94 8.58
CA PHE A 50 1.85 20.26 7.20
C PHE A 50 0.87 21.21 6.53
N CYS A 51 -0.44 21.09 6.80
CA CYS A 51 -1.44 22.03 6.27
C CYS A 51 -1.13 23.48 6.65
N TYR A 52 -0.79 23.70 7.91
CA TYR A 52 -0.43 25.05 8.38
C TYR A 52 0.85 25.56 7.70
N SER A 53 1.91 24.77 7.68
CA SER A 53 3.17 25.16 7.05
C SER A 53 3.02 25.45 5.57
N PHE A 54 2.27 24.63 4.86
CA PHE A 54 2.04 24.79 3.42
C PHE A 54 1.18 26.02 3.10
N TYR A 55 0.17 26.30 3.92
CA TYR A 55 -0.63 27.52 3.80
C TYR A 55 0.22 28.76 4.11
N SER A 56 1.00 28.75 5.20
CA SER A 56 1.83 29.89 5.64
C SER A 56 2.98 30.20 4.66
N SER A 57 3.37 29.25 3.81
CA SER A 57 4.37 29.43 2.75
C SER A 57 3.73 29.80 1.40
N ASP A 58 2.52 30.33 1.38
CA ASP A 58 1.77 30.65 0.17
C ASP A 58 1.66 29.47 -0.80
N HIS A 59 1.47 28.25 -0.24
CA HIS A 59 1.35 26.99 -0.97
C HIS A 59 2.61 26.62 -1.78
N ASN A 60 3.80 27.02 -1.32
CA ASN A 60 5.03 26.68 -1.96
C ASN A 60 5.37 25.18 -1.84
N PRO A 61 5.33 24.39 -2.93
CA PRO A 61 5.58 22.95 -2.84
C PRO A 61 7.07 22.59 -2.63
N ASP A 62 7.99 23.52 -2.79
CA ASP A 62 9.42 23.27 -2.58
C ASP A 62 9.74 22.88 -1.14
N ILE A 63 8.98 23.37 -0.18
CA ILE A 63 9.14 22.97 1.24
C ILE A 63 8.94 21.46 1.43
N ALA A 64 7.97 20.87 0.74
CA ALA A 64 7.70 19.45 0.82
C ALA A 64 8.75 18.62 0.05
N VAL A 65 9.18 19.10 -1.12
CA VAL A 65 10.20 18.44 -1.94
C VAL A 65 11.54 18.40 -1.20
N GLY A 66 11.91 19.51 -0.52
CA GLY A 66 13.15 19.62 0.25
C GLY A 66 13.22 18.63 1.43
N GLU A 67 12.07 18.26 1.98
CA GLU A 67 11.97 17.38 3.15
C GLU A 67 11.94 15.87 2.83
N MET A 68 11.88 15.49 1.58
CA MET A 68 11.83 14.07 1.19
C MET A 68 13.03 13.23 1.71
N PRO A 69 14.29 13.73 1.69
CA PRO A 69 15.41 12.98 2.28
C PRO A 69 15.23 12.76 3.80
N ALA A 70 14.79 13.78 4.53
CA ALA A 70 14.55 13.68 5.97
C ALA A 70 13.37 12.74 6.29
N PHE A 71 12.32 12.74 5.48
CA PHE A 71 11.22 11.79 5.60
C PHE A 71 11.66 10.35 5.39
N TRP A 72 12.57 10.09 4.44
CA TRP A 72 13.16 8.77 4.27
C TRP A 72 13.89 8.32 5.54
N MET A 73 14.76 9.17 6.09
CA MET A 73 15.47 8.89 7.32
C MET A 73 14.53 8.62 8.49
N TYR A 74 13.42 9.37 8.58
CA TYR A 74 12.38 9.15 9.58
C TYR A 74 11.77 7.75 9.48
N LEU A 75 11.47 7.26 8.27
CA LEU A 75 10.97 5.90 8.07
C LEU A 75 12.00 4.83 8.44
N GLU A 76 13.27 5.04 8.10
CA GLU A 76 14.37 4.12 8.41
C GLU A 76 14.66 4.04 9.93
N ASN A 77 14.52 5.17 10.64
CA ASN A 77 14.79 5.28 12.08
C ASN A 77 13.58 4.92 12.97
N GLY A 78 12.61 4.18 12.46
CA GLY A 78 11.46 3.71 13.23
C GLY A 78 10.53 4.83 13.70
N HIS A 79 10.36 5.86 12.86
CA HIS A 79 9.49 7.01 13.11
C HIS A 79 9.98 7.96 14.24
N ASN A 80 11.28 8.06 14.44
CA ASN A 80 11.89 8.98 15.40
C ASN A 80 12.71 10.06 14.70
N VAL A 81 12.32 11.33 14.85
CA VAL A 81 13.04 12.48 14.28
C VAL A 81 14.24 12.91 15.14
N GLN A 82 14.17 12.64 16.45
CA GLN A 82 15.16 13.14 17.42
C GLN A 82 16.37 12.24 17.58
N SER A 83 16.37 11.02 17.04
CA SER A 83 17.51 10.14 17.16
C SER A 83 18.56 10.46 16.10
N ASN A 84 19.59 11.20 16.47
CA ASN A 84 20.86 11.24 15.74
C ASN A 84 21.60 9.89 15.79
N VAL A 85 21.05 8.92 16.49
CA VAL A 85 21.54 7.54 16.58
C VAL A 85 20.85 6.74 15.49
N LEU A 86 21.61 6.35 14.47
CA LEU A 86 21.20 5.31 13.54
C LEU A 86 20.77 4.08 14.37
N SER A 87 19.47 3.79 14.37
CA SER A 87 18.98 2.59 15.00
C SER A 87 19.67 1.41 14.33
N LEU A 88 20.47 0.67 15.09
CA LEU A 88 21.08 -0.60 14.67
C LEU A 88 20.01 -1.71 14.47
N THR A 89 18.73 -1.39 14.58
CA THR A 89 17.66 -2.30 14.22
C THR A 89 17.84 -2.70 12.76
N ARG A 90 18.13 -3.96 12.56
CA ARG A 90 18.32 -4.59 11.25
C ARG A 90 17.05 -4.34 10.41
N VAL A 91 17.16 -3.42 9.45
CA VAL A 91 16.05 -3.17 8.49
C VAL A 91 15.81 -4.48 7.74
N THR A 92 14.66 -5.09 7.98
CA THR A 92 14.29 -6.31 7.26
C THR A 92 13.92 -5.95 5.82
N LYS A 93 14.09 -6.88 4.88
CA LYS A 93 13.70 -6.70 3.47
C LYS A 93 12.24 -6.24 3.34
N ALA A 94 11.35 -6.77 4.16
CA ALA A 94 9.93 -6.40 4.18
C ALA A 94 9.73 -4.92 4.57
N ASN A 95 10.46 -4.43 5.58
CA ASN A 95 10.37 -3.03 6.00
C ASN A 95 10.84 -2.07 4.90
N SER A 96 11.93 -2.40 4.23
CA SER A 96 12.49 -1.57 3.15
C SER A 96 11.54 -1.47 1.95
N LEU A 97 10.90 -2.57 1.54
CA LEU A 97 9.89 -2.54 0.48
C LEU A 97 8.68 -1.69 0.88
N THR A 98 8.23 -1.80 2.12
CA THR A 98 7.13 -0.99 2.66
C THR A 98 7.49 0.50 2.67
N HIS A 99 8.73 0.85 3.06
CA HIS A 99 9.21 2.24 3.04
C HIS A 99 9.25 2.80 1.62
N THR A 100 9.70 2.00 0.64
CA THR A 100 9.69 2.39 -0.78
C THR A 100 8.27 2.68 -1.30
N VAL A 101 7.29 1.86 -0.92
CA VAL A 101 5.88 2.07 -1.28
C VAL A 101 5.36 3.36 -0.64
N ARG A 102 5.65 3.60 0.64
CA ARG A 102 5.26 4.81 1.37
C ARG A 102 5.85 6.07 0.73
N VAL A 103 7.16 6.07 0.45
CA VAL A 103 7.82 7.20 -0.21
C VAL A 103 7.22 7.48 -1.59
N ARG A 104 6.95 6.44 -2.38
CA ARG A 104 6.30 6.59 -3.68
C ARG A 104 4.91 7.24 -3.56
N ALA A 105 4.10 6.81 -2.60
CA ALA A 105 2.78 7.40 -2.37
C ALA A 105 2.87 8.87 -1.95
N VAL A 106 3.84 9.24 -1.10
CA VAL A 106 4.08 10.64 -0.71
C VAL A 106 4.61 11.47 -1.90
N ILE A 107 5.47 10.92 -2.76
CA ILE A 107 5.90 11.56 -4.00
C ILE A 107 4.69 11.88 -4.90
N HIS A 108 3.74 10.96 -5.04
CA HIS A 108 2.51 11.21 -5.79
C HIS A 108 1.66 12.33 -5.17
N PHE A 109 1.54 12.35 -3.84
CA PHE A 109 0.86 13.43 -3.14
C PHE A 109 1.55 14.79 -3.35
N ILE A 110 2.87 14.86 -3.23
CA ILE A 110 3.63 16.11 -3.48
C ILE A 110 3.53 16.52 -4.96
N SER A 111 3.56 15.59 -5.89
CA SER A 111 3.33 15.87 -7.33
C SER A 111 1.94 16.48 -7.56
N PHE A 112 0.91 15.99 -6.88
CA PHE A 112 -0.41 16.58 -6.90
C PHE A 112 -0.38 18.03 -6.36
N LEU A 113 0.31 18.28 -5.25
CA LEU A 113 0.44 19.65 -4.71
C LEU A 113 1.15 20.58 -5.68
N ILE A 114 2.23 20.14 -6.34
CA ILE A 114 2.92 20.93 -7.37
C ILE A 114 1.94 21.30 -8.49
N ASN A 115 1.26 20.32 -9.05
CA ASN A 115 0.35 20.54 -10.18
C ASN A 115 -0.83 21.46 -9.83
N THR A 116 -1.30 21.39 -8.58
CA THR A 116 -2.49 22.12 -8.17
C THR A 116 -2.19 23.53 -7.66
N TYR A 117 -1.04 23.72 -7.00
CA TYR A 117 -0.79 24.96 -6.23
C TYR A 117 0.36 25.80 -6.74
N ILE A 118 1.16 25.33 -7.73
CA ILE A 118 2.29 26.10 -8.22
C ILE A 118 1.84 27.42 -8.87
N SER A 119 0.75 27.42 -9.64
CA SER A 119 0.23 28.63 -10.28
C SER A 119 -0.34 29.62 -9.29
N PRO A 120 -1.15 29.24 -8.29
CA PRO A 120 -1.57 30.12 -7.22
C PRO A 120 -0.42 30.68 -6.37
N ALA A 121 0.61 29.87 -6.10
CA ALA A 121 1.75 30.26 -5.25
C ALA A 121 2.65 31.35 -5.89
N TYR A 122 2.75 31.34 -7.21
CA TYR A 122 3.65 32.24 -7.97
C TYR A 122 2.85 33.05 -9.00
N ARG A 123 1.88 33.85 -8.52
CA ARG A 123 0.91 34.59 -9.37
C ARG A 123 1.55 35.57 -10.35
N ASP A 124 2.68 36.16 -9.97
CA ASP A 124 3.35 37.21 -10.73
C ASP A 124 4.34 36.65 -11.78
N ASP A 125 4.56 35.33 -11.78
CA ASP A 125 5.48 34.69 -12.70
C ASP A 125 4.83 34.42 -14.06
N SER A 126 5.67 34.49 -15.11
CA SER A 126 5.22 34.15 -16.47
C SER A 126 4.88 32.65 -16.55
N PRO A 127 3.91 32.24 -17.43
CA PRO A 127 3.57 30.82 -17.62
C PRO A 127 4.77 29.92 -17.95
N LYS A 128 5.80 30.46 -18.64
CA LYS A 128 7.05 29.76 -18.93
C LYS A 128 7.89 29.53 -17.69
N ALA A 129 7.99 30.53 -16.80
CA ALA A 129 8.71 30.40 -15.54
C ALA A 129 8.04 29.37 -14.62
N LEU A 130 6.70 29.36 -14.54
CA LEU A 130 5.93 28.37 -13.80
C LEU A 130 6.12 26.95 -14.30
N SER A 131 6.11 26.76 -15.63
CA SER A 131 6.33 25.43 -16.23
C SER A 131 7.75 24.92 -15.96
N LEU A 132 8.75 25.80 -16.01
CA LEU A 132 10.14 25.48 -15.71
C LEU A 132 10.32 25.10 -14.23
N LEU A 133 9.69 25.86 -13.32
CA LEU A 133 9.73 25.58 -11.88
C LEU A 133 9.05 24.24 -11.57
N ALA A 134 7.88 23.97 -12.13
CA ALA A 134 7.19 22.69 -12.00
C ALA A 134 8.06 21.54 -12.48
N SER A 135 8.66 21.67 -13.66
CA SER A 135 9.56 20.66 -14.24
C SER A 135 10.75 20.40 -13.32
N ARG A 136 11.36 21.46 -12.78
CA ARG A 136 12.49 21.34 -11.83
C ARG A 136 12.09 20.59 -10.56
N LEU A 137 10.92 20.91 -9.98
CA LEU A 137 10.43 20.22 -8.77
C LEU A 137 10.12 18.75 -9.05
N HIS A 138 9.49 18.45 -10.18
CA HIS A 138 9.24 17.06 -10.59
C HIS A 138 10.55 16.29 -10.82
N THR A 139 11.56 16.91 -11.45
CA THR A 139 12.87 16.29 -11.63
C THR A 139 13.52 15.97 -10.27
N ARG A 140 13.46 16.90 -9.31
CA ARG A 140 13.96 16.66 -7.94
C ARG A 140 13.25 15.47 -7.27
N LEU A 141 11.92 15.37 -7.40
CA LEU A 141 11.16 14.22 -6.88
C LEU A 141 11.55 12.91 -7.56
N GLN A 142 11.77 12.92 -8.86
CA GLN A 142 12.23 11.73 -9.59
C GLN A 142 13.63 11.30 -9.13
N LEU A 143 14.56 12.22 -8.97
CA LEU A 143 15.88 11.94 -8.44
C LEU A 143 15.80 11.33 -7.01
N CYS A 144 14.96 11.88 -6.14
CA CYS A 144 14.70 11.28 -4.83
C CYS A 144 14.20 9.84 -4.98
N ARG A 145 13.23 9.58 -5.85
CA ARG A 145 12.69 8.25 -6.09
C ARG A 145 13.75 7.26 -6.56
N GLU A 146 14.59 7.64 -7.51
CA GLU A 146 15.66 6.77 -8.02
C GLU A 146 16.74 6.52 -6.97
N ASN A 147 17.14 7.55 -6.20
CA ASN A 147 18.07 7.38 -5.09
C ASN A 147 17.57 6.38 -4.05
N TYR A 148 16.28 6.42 -3.69
CA TYR A 148 15.73 5.45 -2.72
C TYR A 148 15.61 4.06 -3.32
N ARG A 149 15.32 3.94 -4.60
CA ARG A 149 15.31 2.65 -5.30
C ARG A 149 16.71 2.02 -5.32
N THR A 150 17.75 2.78 -5.62
CA THR A 150 19.13 2.28 -5.63
C THR A 150 19.63 1.91 -4.23
N LEU A 151 19.32 2.72 -3.22
CA LEU A 151 19.68 2.42 -1.82
C LEU A 151 19.02 1.13 -1.33
N THR A 152 17.77 0.88 -1.70
CA THR A 152 17.07 -0.36 -1.35
C THR A 152 17.59 -1.55 -2.12
N SER A 153 17.88 -1.43 -3.43
CA SER A 153 18.42 -2.52 -4.22
C SER A 153 19.83 -2.94 -3.78
N ASN A 154 20.70 -1.99 -3.48
CA ASN A 154 22.07 -2.27 -3.05
C ASN A 154 22.17 -2.95 -1.66
N LYS A 155 21.25 -2.61 -0.75
CA LYS A 155 21.17 -3.29 0.56
C LYS A 155 20.81 -4.78 0.45
N PHE A 156 20.17 -5.20 -0.66
CA PHE A 156 19.67 -6.56 -0.85
C PHE A 156 20.44 -7.38 -1.89
N SER A 157 21.20 -6.76 -2.79
CA SER A 157 21.99 -7.48 -3.78
C SER A 157 23.16 -8.28 -3.15
N GLN A 158 23.61 -7.88 -1.97
CA GLN A 158 24.65 -8.63 -1.25
C GLN A 158 24.19 -9.92 -0.57
N HIS A 159 22.88 -10.16 -0.46
CA HIS A 159 22.33 -11.35 0.21
C HIS A 159 21.37 -12.18 -0.66
N SER A 160 21.17 -11.83 -1.92
CA SER A 160 20.21 -12.54 -2.78
C SER A 160 20.85 -13.54 -3.75
N HIS A 161 21.69 -14.42 -3.24
CA HIS A 161 22.07 -15.61 -4.01
C HIS A 161 21.15 -16.83 -3.81
N SER A 162 20.00 -16.66 -3.17
CA SER A 162 18.90 -17.59 -3.32
C SER A 162 17.79 -16.87 -4.06
N SER A 163 17.70 -17.05 -5.36
CA SER A 163 16.42 -16.96 -6.04
C SER A 163 15.50 -17.90 -5.25
N GLN A 164 14.67 -17.34 -4.38
CA GLN A 164 13.48 -18.07 -3.92
C GLN A 164 12.66 -18.28 -5.18
N GLY A 165 13.01 -19.32 -5.91
CA GLY A 165 12.21 -19.83 -7.01
C GLY A 165 10.78 -19.97 -6.48
N PHE A 166 9.81 -19.71 -7.30
CA PHE A 166 8.41 -19.96 -7.01
C PHE A 166 8.29 -21.34 -6.32
N GLN A 167 7.97 -21.34 -5.02
CA GLN A 167 7.76 -22.56 -4.27
C GLN A 167 6.28 -22.93 -4.38
N SER A 168 5.97 -23.87 -5.24
CA SER A 168 4.65 -24.49 -5.25
C SER A 168 4.52 -25.48 -4.08
N LEU A 169 3.32 -25.63 -3.56
CA LEU A 169 3.01 -26.68 -2.60
C LEU A 169 3.23 -28.04 -3.28
N SER A 170 3.97 -28.93 -2.62
CA SER A 170 4.08 -30.31 -3.11
C SER A 170 2.74 -31.04 -2.98
N GLY A 171 2.51 -32.06 -3.82
CA GLY A 171 1.28 -32.87 -3.73
C GLY A 171 1.05 -33.46 -2.33
N ALA A 172 2.11 -33.89 -1.65
CA ALA A 172 2.04 -34.38 -0.27
C ALA A 172 1.57 -33.29 0.71
N MET A 173 2.05 -32.07 0.57
CA MET A 173 1.62 -30.93 1.39
C MET A 173 0.14 -30.59 1.14
N VAL A 174 -0.31 -30.65 -0.11
CA VAL A 174 -1.73 -30.41 -0.46
C VAL A 174 -2.61 -31.48 0.16
N LEU A 175 -2.23 -32.75 0.08
CA LEU A 175 -2.97 -33.86 0.71
C LEU A 175 -3.02 -33.73 2.23
N SER A 176 -1.90 -33.38 2.87
CA SER A 176 -1.85 -33.11 4.32
C SER A 176 -2.77 -31.96 4.70
N LEU A 177 -2.76 -30.87 3.92
CA LEU A 177 -3.63 -29.72 4.13
C LEU A 177 -5.11 -30.13 4.05
N TYR A 178 -5.49 -30.92 3.03
CA TYR A 178 -6.85 -31.45 2.94
C TYR A 178 -7.23 -32.32 4.15
N GLY A 179 -6.30 -33.15 4.63
CA GLY A 179 -6.52 -33.92 5.87
C GLY A 179 -6.84 -33.04 7.09
N ILE A 180 -6.12 -31.93 7.22
CA ILE A 180 -6.32 -30.99 8.34
C ILE A 180 -7.67 -30.26 8.21
N ILE A 181 -8.00 -29.73 7.03
CA ILE A 181 -9.16 -28.85 6.85
C ILE A 181 -10.47 -29.59 6.56
N THR A 182 -10.44 -30.89 6.31
CA THR A 182 -11.67 -31.66 6.07
C THR A 182 -12.65 -31.49 7.24
N PRO A 183 -13.90 -31.08 6.97
CA PRO A 183 -14.87 -30.83 8.05
C PRO A 183 -15.20 -32.11 8.81
N SER A 184 -15.43 -31.97 10.09
CA SER A 184 -16.00 -33.04 10.91
C SER A 184 -17.42 -33.36 10.44
N SER A 185 -17.76 -34.63 10.37
CA SER A 185 -19.12 -35.11 10.11
C SER A 185 -19.74 -35.67 11.42
N ALA A 186 -21.03 -35.90 11.39
CA ALA A 186 -21.75 -36.50 12.54
C ALA A 186 -21.16 -37.86 12.97
N GLN A 187 -20.56 -38.58 12.00
CA GLN A 187 -19.99 -39.92 12.24
C GLN A 187 -18.47 -39.91 12.43
N LYS A 188 -17.76 -38.83 12.03
CA LYS A 188 -16.31 -38.75 12.09
C LYS A 188 -15.84 -37.36 12.48
N HIS A 189 -15.40 -37.26 13.71
CA HIS A 189 -14.73 -36.03 14.18
C HIS A 189 -13.31 -35.90 13.62
N ASN A 190 -12.94 -34.71 13.14
CA ASN A 190 -11.57 -34.41 12.70
C ASN A 190 -10.85 -33.58 13.78
N PRO A 191 -10.02 -34.20 14.63
CA PRO A 191 -9.32 -33.48 15.70
C PRO A 191 -8.21 -32.56 15.20
N LEU A 192 -7.77 -32.72 13.96
CA LEU A 192 -6.73 -31.88 13.34
C LEU A 192 -7.27 -30.56 12.83
N ASN A 193 -8.60 -30.42 12.67
CA ASN A 193 -9.19 -29.21 12.14
C ASN A 193 -9.17 -28.09 13.19
N PRO A 194 -8.46 -26.98 12.95
CA PRO A 194 -8.29 -25.89 13.93
C PRO A 194 -9.54 -25.03 14.10
N PHE A 195 -10.56 -25.20 13.26
CA PHE A 195 -11.76 -24.40 13.31
C PHE A 195 -12.86 -25.07 14.14
N PRO A 196 -13.72 -24.28 14.82
CA PRO A 196 -14.91 -24.82 15.49
C PRO A 196 -15.76 -25.65 14.53
N SER A 197 -16.31 -26.76 15.01
CA SER A 197 -17.16 -27.66 14.21
C SER A 197 -18.38 -26.95 13.61
N GLY A 198 -18.90 -27.49 12.51
CA GLY A 198 -20.08 -27.00 11.82
C GLY A 198 -19.75 -26.03 10.66
N HIS A 199 -20.54 -24.98 10.53
CA HIS A 199 -20.50 -24.05 9.39
C HIS A 199 -19.10 -23.46 9.12
N LEU A 200 -18.32 -23.14 10.15
CA LEU A 200 -17.01 -22.54 9.98
C LEU A 200 -16.00 -23.49 9.34
N GLN A 201 -16.00 -24.76 9.74
CA GLN A 201 -15.15 -25.78 9.10
C GLN A 201 -15.52 -25.95 7.64
N PHE A 202 -16.81 -26.05 7.34
CA PHE A 202 -17.28 -26.22 5.96
C PHE A 202 -16.95 -25.00 5.07
N ARG A 203 -17.23 -23.79 5.55
CA ARG A 203 -16.90 -22.57 4.85
C ARG A 203 -15.40 -22.47 4.54
N ASN A 204 -14.55 -22.68 5.54
CA ASN A 204 -13.10 -22.56 5.36
C ASN A 204 -12.54 -23.68 4.46
N PHE A 205 -13.11 -24.88 4.53
CA PHE A 205 -12.78 -25.95 3.58
C PHE A 205 -13.10 -25.56 2.12
N LEU A 206 -14.28 -24.99 1.88
CA LEU A 206 -14.66 -24.53 0.55
C LEU A 206 -13.73 -23.41 0.05
N ILE A 207 -13.42 -22.43 0.90
CA ILE A 207 -12.50 -21.34 0.58
C ILE A 207 -11.15 -21.90 0.13
N ILE A 208 -10.52 -22.75 0.96
CA ILE A 208 -9.20 -23.30 0.66
C ILE A 208 -9.25 -24.19 -0.58
N ARG A 209 -10.32 -24.96 -0.76
CA ARG A 209 -10.51 -25.78 -1.94
C ARG A 209 -10.62 -24.96 -3.23
N LEU A 210 -11.35 -23.84 -3.20
CA LEU A 210 -11.46 -22.93 -4.34
C LEU A 210 -10.10 -22.28 -4.65
N LEU A 211 -9.38 -21.82 -3.65
CA LEU A 211 -8.05 -21.24 -3.82
C LEU A 211 -7.06 -22.24 -4.45
N LEU A 212 -7.03 -23.49 -3.97
CA LEU A 212 -6.09 -24.50 -4.44
C LEU A 212 -6.45 -25.05 -5.82
N ASN A 213 -7.75 -25.28 -6.09
CA ASN A 213 -8.16 -25.91 -7.35
C ASN A 213 -8.22 -24.94 -8.53
N TYR A 214 -8.55 -23.66 -8.26
CA TYR A 214 -8.73 -22.66 -9.31
C TYR A 214 -7.66 -21.57 -9.29
N GLY A 215 -6.77 -21.55 -8.30
CA GLY A 215 -5.70 -20.56 -8.21
C GLY A 215 -6.21 -19.13 -8.00
N LEU A 216 -7.39 -18.97 -7.39
CA LEU A 216 -8.00 -17.67 -7.20
C LEU A 216 -7.17 -16.79 -6.26
N ARG A 217 -7.11 -15.48 -6.56
CA ARG A 217 -6.61 -14.49 -5.61
C ARG A 217 -7.66 -14.24 -4.52
N THR A 218 -7.22 -13.83 -3.35
CA THR A 218 -8.14 -13.51 -2.23
C THR A 218 -9.21 -12.50 -2.62
N GLY A 219 -8.87 -11.48 -3.41
CA GLY A 219 -9.83 -10.50 -3.92
C GLY A 219 -10.88 -11.11 -4.84
N GLU A 220 -10.47 -12.00 -5.73
CA GLU A 220 -11.35 -12.73 -6.66
C GLU A 220 -12.30 -13.67 -5.90
N LEU A 221 -11.79 -14.34 -4.85
CA LEU A 221 -12.62 -15.18 -3.98
C LEU A 221 -13.71 -14.39 -3.25
N LEU A 222 -13.37 -13.18 -2.77
CA LEU A 222 -14.32 -12.31 -2.05
C LEU A 222 -15.44 -11.75 -2.96
N LEU A 223 -15.24 -11.75 -4.27
CA LEU A 223 -16.22 -11.31 -5.26
C LEU A 223 -17.12 -12.43 -5.78
N LEU A 224 -16.87 -13.69 -5.33
CA LEU A 224 -17.72 -14.80 -5.75
C LEU A 224 -19.10 -14.71 -5.11
N GLU A 225 -20.11 -14.78 -5.96
CA GLU A 225 -21.53 -14.88 -5.61
C GLU A 225 -22.09 -16.24 -6.04
N CYS A 226 -23.28 -16.60 -5.56
CA CYS A 226 -23.99 -17.76 -6.07
C CYS A 226 -24.24 -17.69 -7.58
N SER A 227 -24.43 -16.48 -8.09
CA SER A 227 -24.59 -16.17 -9.52
C SER A 227 -23.32 -16.44 -10.35
N SER A 228 -22.14 -16.50 -9.71
CA SER A 228 -20.86 -16.84 -10.36
C SER A 228 -20.76 -18.32 -10.78
N ILE A 229 -21.62 -19.20 -10.25
CA ILE A 229 -21.68 -20.60 -10.57
C ILE A 229 -22.69 -20.80 -11.70
N LYS A 230 -22.21 -21.17 -12.88
CA LYS A 230 -23.06 -21.42 -14.05
C LYS A 230 -23.01 -22.90 -14.43
N PRO A 231 -24.15 -23.59 -14.56
CA PRO A 231 -24.18 -24.92 -15.14
C PRO A 231 -23.81 -24.83 -16.62
N ASN A 232 -23.15 -25.88 -17.13
CA ASN A 232 -22.95 -25.99 -18.56
C ASN A 232 -24.29 -26.36 -19.24
N LEU A 233 -24.31 -26.33 -20.58
CA LEU A 233 -25.50 -26.64 -21.37
C LEU A 233 -26.07 -28.05 -21.13
N LYS A 234 -25.26 -29.00 -20.69
CA LYS A 234 -25.67 -30.38 -20.40
C LYS A 234 -26.05 -30.60 -18.94
N GLY A 235 -25.80 -29.63 -18.06
CA GLY A 235 -26.10 -29.72 -16.64
C GLY A 235 -25.21 -30.67 -15.82
N ASP A 236 -24.21 -31.30 -16.45
CA ASP A 236 -23.30 -32.27 -15.82
C ASP A 236 -22.05 -31.62 -15.20
N LYS A 237 -21.76 -30.36 -15.53
CA LYS A 237 -20.61 -29.59 -15.05
C LYS A 237 -21.01 -28.16 -14.73
N PHE A 238 -20.24 -27.54 -13.86
CA PHE A 238 -20.37 -26.13 -13.48
C PHE A 238 -19.11 -25.36 -13.87
N SER A 239 -19.30 -24.16 -14.37
CA SER A 239 -18.24 -23.18 -14.61
C SER A 239 -18.29 -22.13 -13.52
N LEU A 240 -17.13 -21.73 -13.05
CA LEU A 240 -17.00 -20.62 -12.11
C LEU A 240 -16.58 -19.37 -12.89
N ILE A 241 -17.41 -18.35 -12.89
CA ILE A 241 -17.11 -17.05 -13.51
C ILE A 241 -16.53 -16.16 -12.45
N VAL A 242 -15.30 -15.72 -12.66
CA VAL A 242 -14.59 -14.79 -11.76
C VAL A 242 -14.60 -13.43 -12.42
N THR A 243 -15.22 -12.45 -11.76
CA THR A 243 -15.16 -11.05 -12.16
C THR A 243 -13.98 -10.39 -11.48
N THR A 244 -13.09 -9.78 -12.26
CA THR A 244 -12.04 -8.90 -11.73
C THR A 244 -12.58 -7.48 -11.68
N VAL A 245 -12.39 -6.81 -10.55
CA VAL A 245 -12.58 -5.36 -10.46
C VAL A 245 -11.25 -4.73 -10.86
N ASP A 246 -11.23 -4.09 -12.02
CA ASP A 246 -10.10 -3.28 -12.50
C ASP A 246 -9.96 -1.99 -11.69
#